data_a5d0b88c3d8a345d059333bf56ea04ff
#
_entry.id   a5d0b88c3d8a345d059333bf56ea04ff
#
_cell.length_a   1.000
_cell.length_b   1.000
_cell.length_c   1.000
_cell.angle_alpha   90.00
_cell.angle_beta   90.00
_cell.angle_gamma   90.00
#
_symmetry.space_group_name_H-M   'P 1'
#
loop_
_entity.id
_entity.type
_entity.pdbx_description
1 polymer ?
#
loop_
_entity_poly.entity_id
_entity_poly.type
_entity_poly.pdbx_seq_one_letter_code
_entity_poly.pdbx_strand_id
1 'polypeptide(L)'
;KQMLGKDAKAEFVQTTPKTRIPLLKNGNIDAILATMTITPDRKKQVTFSEPYFTAGQSLLVKDDSSIKNVRDLNGKTALAVKGTTAVDNVKKFAPKAKVLEYDDYGQAFTALKAGQGQAMTTDNGLLAGIASENKGYKLVGGTYTSEPYGIAVEKGQTDFADHINKALNELKKNGTYHRLLVKWFDGIPGFNIKEVENS
;
A
#
# COMPACT_ATOMS: atom_id res chain seq x y z
N LYS A 1 21.22 5.93 4.28
CA LYS A 1 22.37 6.87 4.28
C LYS A 1 22.06 8.16 5.04
N GLN A 2 20.87 8.74 4.88
CA GLN A 2 20.47 9.95 5.62
C GLN A 2 20.51 9.73 7.14
N MET A 3 20.10 8.56 7.60
CA MET A 3 20.00 8.24 9.03
C MET A 3 21.31 7.68 9.61
N LEU A 4 22.02 6.85 8.87
CA LEU A 4 23.14 6.04 9.36
C LEU A 4 24.51 6.40 8.74
N GLY A 5 24.56 7.45 7.91
CA GLY A 5 25.79 7.88 7.24
C GLY A 5 26.03 7.23 5.87
N LYS A 6 27.08 7.72 5.20
CA LYS A 6 27.37 7.33 3.80
C LYS A 6 27.77 5.86 3.64
N ASP A 7 28.39 5.30 4.64
CA ASP A 7 28.92 3.92 4.62
C ASP A 7 27.89 2.87 5.08
N ALA A 8 26.69 3.34 5.48
CA ALA A 8 25.62 2.45 5.89
C ALA A 8 25.15 1.56 4.73
N LYS A 9 25.07 0.26 5.00
CA LYS A 9 24.53 -0.75 4.08
C LYS A 9 23.12 -1.14 4.55
N ALA A 10 22.19 -1.23 3.59
CA ALA A 10 20.87 -1.78 3.82
C ALA A 10 20.80 -3.15 3.12
N GLU A 11 20.42 -4.16 3.86
CA GLU A 11 20.04 -5.45 3.33
C GLU A 11 18.54 -5.50 3.10
N PHE A 12 18.13 -5.84 1.88
CA PHE A 12 16.73 -5.89 1.51
C PHE A 12 16.19 -7.32 1.54
N VAL A 13 15.15 -7.53 2.33
CA VAL A 13 14.45 -8.81 2.42
C VAL A 13 13.06 -8.66 1.82
N GLN A 14 12.74 -9.47 0.82
CA GLN A 14 11.41 -9.46 0.20
C GLN A 14 10.38 -10.03 1.18
N THR A 15 9.28 -9.31 1.36
CA THR A 15 8.17 -9.69 2.23
C THR A 15 6.84 -9.62 1.50
N THR A 16 5.83 -10.28 2.04
CA THR A 16 4.43 -10.09 1.65
C THR A 16 3.67 -9.36 2.76
N PRO A 17 2.48 -8.81 2.50
CA PRO A 17 1.66 -8.20 3.54
C PRO A 17 1.41 -9.12 4.74
N LYS A 18 1.29 -10.44 4.52
CA LYS A 18 1.08 -11.44 5.56
C LYS A 18 2.36 -11.75 6.36
N THR A 19 3.54 -11.70 5.75
CA THR A 19 4.79 -12.16 6.37
C THR A 19 5.61 -11.06 7.03
N ARG A 20 5.43 -9.80 6.65
CA ARG A 20 6.25 -8.66 7.11
C ARG A 20 6.27 -8.47 8.64
N ILE A 21 5.11 -8.51 9.31
CA ILE A 21 5.06 -8.35 10.78
C ILE A 21 5.69 -9.54 11.51
N PRO A 22 5.41 -10.81 11.17
CA PRO A 22 6.14 -11.95 11.72
C PRO A 22 7.66 -11.85 11.57
N LEU A 23 8.17 -11.48 10.38
CA LEU A 23 9.61 -11.32 10.15
C LEU A 23 10.24 -10.24 11.03
N LEU A 24 9.54 -9.11 11.23
CA LEU A 24 9.97 -8.05 12.13
C LEU A 24 10.00 -8.53 13.59
N LYS A 25 8.95 -9.19 14.05
CA LYS A 25 8.86 -9.70 15.44
C LYS A 25 9.88 -10.77 15.76
N ASN A 26 10.31 -11.55 14.77
CA ASN A 26 11.31 -12.59 14.93
C ASN A 26 12.75 -12.08 14.77
N GLY A 27 12.95 -10.78 14.54
CA GLY A 27 14.26 -10.18 14.35
C GLY A 27 14.94 -10.52 13.02
N ASN A 28 14.21 -11.06 12.04
CA ASN A 28 14.74 -11.32 10.70
C ASN A 28 14.92 -10.04 9.87
N ILE A 29 14.19 -9.00 10.21
CA ILE A 29 14.31 -7.65 9.66
C ILE A 29 14.19 -6.62 10.78
N ASP A 30 14.82 -5.46 10.62
CA ASP A 30 14.82 -4.39 11.64
C ASP A 30 13.72 -3.35 11.38
N ALA A 31 13.28 -3.20 10.14
CA ALA A 31 12.24 -2.26 9.75
C ALA A 31 11.43 -2.75 8.54
N ILE A 32 10.17 -2.31 8.47
CA ILE A 32 9.28 -2.54 7.33
C ILE A 32 9.09 -1.21 6.61
N LEU A 33 9.68 -1.08 5.41
CA LEU A 33 9.42 -0.01 4.45
C LEU A 33 8.59 -0.58 3.31
N ALA A 34 7.28 -0.43 3.40
CA ALA A 34 6.35 -1.01 2.44
C ALA A 34 5.05 -0.18 2.41
N THR A 35 4.12 -0.55 1.55
CA THR A 35 2.75 -0.01 1.55
C THR A 35 2.00 -0.52 2.79
N MET A 36 2.38 -0.01 3.96
CA MET A 36 1.88 -0.50 5.25
C MET A 36 1.06 0.58 5.96
N THR A 37 -0.25 0.48 5.83
CA THR A 37 -1.19 1.37 6.51
C THR A 37 -1.05 1.27 8.03
N ILE A 38 -0.97 2.42 8.67
CA ILE A 38 -1.02 2.55 10.13
C ILE A 38 -2.44 2.26 10.58
N THR A 39 -2.63 1.17 11.35
CA THR A 39 -3.92 0.83 11.94
C THR A 39 -3.80 0.59 13.45
N PRO A 40 -4.90 0.75 14.23
CA PRO A 40 -4.89 0.46 15.66
C PRO A 40 -4.40 -0.95 16.00
N ASP A 41 -4.80 -1.96 15.23
CA ASP A 41 -4.41 -3.36 15.48
C ASP A 41 -2.93 -3.61 15.15
N ARG A 42 -2.39 -2.98 14.10
CA ARG A 42 -0.96 -3.03 13.81
C ARG A 42 -0.13 -2.29 14.86
N LYS A 43 -0.63 -1.15 15.38
CA LYS A 43 0.02 -0.41 16.49
C LYS A 43 0.15 -1.23 17.77
N LYS A 44 -0.69 -2.22 18.00
CA LYS A 44 -0.54 -3.15 19.13
C LYS A 44 0.67 -4.08 18.97
N GLN A 45 1.08 -4.36 17.73
CA GLN A 45 2.10 -5.33 17.38
C GLN A 45 3.47 -4.73 17.06
N VAL A 46 3.49 -3.52 16.51
CA VAL A 46 4.70 -2.81 16.07
C VAL A 46 4.68 -1.35 16.51
N THR A 47 5.83 -0.69 16.45
CA THR A 47 5.93 0.77 16.59
C THR A 47 6.08 1.38 15.20
N PHE A 48 5.31 2.42 14.89
CA PHE A 48 5.34 3.13 13.62
C PHE A 48 6.08 4.46 13.71
N SER A 49 6.70 4.84 12.62
CA SER A 49 7.04 6.23 12.33
C SER A 49 5.78 7.08 12.18
N GLU A 50 5.96 8.40 12.07
CA GLU A 50 4.93 9.29 11.52
C GLU A 50 4.54 8.85 10.10
N PRO A 51 3.32 9.18 9.65
CA PRO A 51 2.93 8.94 8.26
C PRO A 51 3.87 9.62 7.30
N TYR A 52 4.30 8.90 6.25
CA TYR A 52 5.16 9.48 5.21
C TYR A 52 4.50 9.52 3.84
N PHE A 53 3.39 8.85 3.67
CA PHE A 53 2.65 8.78 2.41
C PHE A 53 1.21 8.39 2.70
N THR A 54 0.23 9.04 2.07
CA THR A 54 -1.17 8.64 2.20
C THR A 54 -1.69 8.13 0.86
N ALA A 55 -2.00 6.84 0.82
CA ALA A 55 -2.67 6.19 -0.28
C ALA A 55 -4.19 6.13 -0.04
N GLY A 56 -4.91 5.58 -0.99
CA GLY A 56 -6.31 5.21 -0.85
C GLY A 56 -6.59 3.95 -1.65
N GLN A 57 -7.47 3.09 -1.16
CA GLN A 57 -7.86 1.90 -1.89
C GLN A 57 -8.74 2.24 -3.07
N SER A 58 -8.52 1.52 -4.17
CA SER A 58 -9.23 1.66 -5.42
C SER A 58 -9.54 0.30 -6.02
N LEU A 59 -10.11 0.27 -7.20
CA LEU A 59 -10.42 -0.94 -7.93
C LEU A 59 -9.71 -0.96 -9.26
N LEU A 60 -9.06 -2.09 -9.58
CA LEU A 60 -8.56 -2.41 -10.90
C LEU A 60 -9.52 -3.38 -11.57
N VAL A 61 -10.00 -3.02 -12.74
CA VAL A 61 -10.94 -3.79 -13.54
C VAL A 61 -10.50 -3.89 -15.00
N LYS A 62 -11.09 -4.80 -15.77
CA LYS A 62 -10.94 -4.82 -17.23
C LYS A 62 -11.59 -3.57 -17.84
N ASP A 63 -11.09 -3.09 -18.98
CA ASP A 63 -11.58 -1.87 -19.65
C ASP A 63 -13.08 -1.92 -19.99
N ASP A 64 -13.59 -3.11 -20.29
CA ASP A 64 -15.01 -3.38 -20.63
C ASP A 64 -15.90 -3.62 -19.40
N SER A 65 -15.35 -3.52 -18.19
CA SER A 65 -16.09 -3.76 -16.96
C SER A 65 -17.18 -2.71 -16.72
N SER A 66 -18.34 -3.19 -16.27
CA SER A 66 -19.45 -2.35 -15.83
C SER A 66 -19.30 -1.78 -14.42
N ILE A 67 -18.28 -2.23 -13.66
CA ILE A 67 -18.01 -1.75 -12.30
C ILE A 67 -17.45 -0.34 -12.38
N LYS A 68 -18.04 0.58 -11.60
CA LYS A 68 -17.66 1.99 -11.52
C LYS A 68 -17.17 2.40 -10.14
N ASN A 69 -17.57 1.69 -9.09
CA ASN A 69 -17.17 1.99 -7.71
C ASN A 69 -17.26 0.73 -6.82
N VAL A 70 -16.80 0.83 -5.58
CA VAL A 70 -16.73 -0.32 -4.65
C VAL A 70 -18.10 -0.93 -4.35
N ARG A 71 -19.18 -0.17 -4.36
CA ARG A 71 -20.55 -0.68 -4.07
C ARG A 71 -21.07 -1.60 -5.16
N ASP A 72 -20.57 -1.44 -6.38
CA ASP A 72 -20.93 -2.30 -7.52
C ASP A 72 -20.38 -3.73 -7.36
N LEU A 73 -19.49 -3.97 -6.38
CA LEU A 73 -19.01 -5.30 -6.00
C LEU A 73 -20.04 -6.13 -5.21
N ASN A 74 -21.14 -5.53 -4.73
CA ASN A 74 -22.19 -6.31 -4.07
C ASN A 74 -22.74 -7.38 -5.02
N GLY A 75 -22.72 -8.65 -4.56
CA GLY A 75 -23.10 -9.81 -5.36
C GLY A 75 -22.04 -10.28 -6.37
N LYS A 76 -20.87 -9.66 -6.37
CA LYS A 76 -19.73 -9.99 -7.24
C LYS A 76 -18.51 -10.45 -6.44
N THR A 77 -17.45 -10.84 -7.13
CA THR A 77 -16.20 -11.31 -6.50
C THR A 77 -15.12 -10.25 -6.63
N ALA A 78 -14.57 -9.83 -5.48
CA ALA A 78 -13.38 -9.01 -5.38
C ALA A 78 -12.14 -9.89 -5.09
N LEU A 79 -11.00 -9.51 -5.63
CA LEU A 79 -9.72 -10.17 -5.44
C LEU A 79 -8.84 -9.25 -4.58
N ALA A 80 -8.32 -9.77 -3.48
CA ALA A 80 -7.50 -9.02 -2.53
C ALA A 80 -6.30 -9.86 -2.07
N VAL A 81 -5.37 -9.24 -1.36
CA VAL A 81 -4.18 -9.92 -0.83
C VAL A 81 -4.30 -10.09 0.68
N LYS A 82 -3.99 -11.26 1.18
CA LYS A 82 -4.00 -11.61 2.62
C LYS A 82 -3.13 -10.64 3.43
N GLY A 83 -3.60 -10.23 4.59
CA GLY A 83 -2.87 -9.33 5.49
C GLY A 83 -2.92 -7.85 5.10
N THR A 84 -3.69 -7.49 4.06
CA THR A 84 -3.97 -6.10 3.69
C THR A 84 -5.25 -5.60 4.33
N THR A 85 -5.37 -4.26 4.47
CA THR A 85 -6.61 -3.60 4.89
C THR A 85 -7.73 -3.72 3.85
N ALA A 86 -7.39 -4.02 2.59
CA ALA A 86 -8.34 -4.15 1.49
C ALA A 86 -9.40 -5.24 1.72
N VAL A 87 -9.02 -6.35 2.36
CA VAL A 87 -9.94 -7.46 2.68
C VAL A 87 -11.10 -6.99 3.54
N ASP A 88 -10.78 -6.27 4.63
CA ASP A 88 -11.80 -5.78 5.57
C ASP A 88 -12.58 -4.60 5.01
N ASN A 89 -11.90 -3.71 4.29
CA ASN A 89 -12.53 -2.53 3.71
C ASN A 89 -13.55 -2.90 2.62
N VAL A 90 -13.25 -3.86 1.76
CA VAL A 90 -14.26 -4.34 0.80
C VAL A 90 -15.49 -4.87 1.52
N LYS A 91 -15.33 -5.68 2.55
CA LYS A 91 -16.45 -6.21 3.35
C LYS A 91 -17.28 -5.09 3.99
N LYS A 92 -16.63 -3.99 4.37
CA LYS A 92 -17.29 -2.81 4.94
C LYS A 92 -18.09 -2.02 3.90
N PHE A 93 -17.52 -1.77 2.70
CA PHE A 93 -18.13 -0.92 1.68
C PHE A 93 -19.03 -1.67 0.69
N ALA A 94 -18.79 -2.98 0.52
CA ALA A 94 -19.58 -3.90 -0.29
C ALA A 94 -19.84 -5.20 0.47
N PRO A 95 -20.71 -5.19 1.50
CA PRO A 95 -20.87 -6.31 2.43
C PRO A 95 -21.40 -7.60 1.78
N LYS A 96 -22.00 -7.53 0.60
CA LYS A 96 -22.47 -8.68 -0.17
C LYS A 96 -21.44 -9.16 -1.23
N ALA A 97 -20.26 -8.56 -1.27
CA ALA A 97 -19.18 -9.02 -2.15
C ALA A 97 -18.56 -10.30 -1.60
N LYS A 98 -18.25 -11.25 -2.49
CA LYS A 98 -17.35 -12.37 -2.19
C LYS A 98 -15.91 -11.85 -2.29
N VAL A 99 -15.06 -12.11 -1.30
CA VAL A 99 -13.65 -11.75 -1.35
C VAL A 99 -12.82 -13.02 -1.47
N LEU A 100 -12.03 -13.12 -2.54
CA LEU A 100 -11.00 -14.14 -2.70
C LEU A 100 -9.65 -13.53 -2.34
N GLU A 101 -8.92 -14.22 -1.48
CA GLU A 101 -7.68 -13.75 -0.91
C GLU A 101 -6.49 -14.55 -1.45
N TYR A 102 -5.47 -13.84 -1.95
CA TYR A 102 -4.25 -14.39 -2.53
C TYR A 102 -3.03 -14.07 -1.65
N ASP A 103 -1.92 -14.78 -1.86
CA ASP A 103 -0.72 -14.58 -1.04
C ASP A 103 0.07 -13.33 -1.46
N ASP A 104 -0.01 -12.93 -2.73
CA ASP A 104 0.65 -11.75 -3.26
C ASP A 104 -0.15 -11.05 -4.38
N TYR A 105 0.32 -9.85 -4.78
CA TYR A 105 -0.35 -9.03 -5.80
C TYR A 105 -0.29 -9.63 -7.20
N GLY A 106 0.78 -10.37 -7.54
CA GLY A 106 0.92 -11.04 -8.84
C GLY A 106 -0.11 -12.15 -9.01
N GLN A 107 -0.34 -12.95 -7.96
CA GLN A 107 -1.38 -13.98 -7.95
C GLN A 107 -2.78 -13.37 -8.06
N ALA A 108 -3.07 -12.31 -7.29
CA ALA A 108 -4.36 -11.61 -7.36
C ALA A 108 -4.62 -11.03 -8.76
N PHE A 109 -3.61 -10.43 -9.39
CA PHE A 109 -3.74 -9.92 -10.76
C PHE A 109 -3.89 -11.05 -11.79
N THR A 110 -3.16 -12.15 -11.63
CA THR A 110 -3.33 -13.34 -12.48
C THR A 110 -4.75 -13.88 -12.40
N ALA A 111 -5.34 -13.91 -11.20
CA ALA A 111 -6.73 -14.30 -11.00
C ALA A 111 -7.71 -13.33 -11.67
N LEU A 112 -7.44 -12.02 -11.66
CA LEU A 112 -8.23 -11.01 -12.40
C LEU A 112 -8.18 -11.28 -13.93
N LYS A 113 -6.99 -11.55 -14.46
CA LYS A 113 -6.81 -11.92 -15.88
C LYS A 113 -7.61 -13.17 -16.24
N ALA A 114 -7.59 -14.16 -15.37
CA ALA A 114 -8.32 -15.42 -15.54
C ALA A 114 -9.84 -15.32 -15.33
N GLY A 115 -10.36 -14.14 -14.94
CA GLY A 115 -11.78 -13.93 -14.72
C GLY A 115 -12.33 -14.55 -13.42
N GLN A 116 -11.46 -14.87 -12.44
CA GLN A 116 -11.88 -15.43 -11.16
C GLN A 116 -12.60 -14.40 -10.25
N GLY A 117 -12.50 -13.12 -10.58
CA GLY A 117 -13.22 -12.04 -9.95
C GLY A 117 -13.38 -10.86 -10.89
N GLN A 118 -14.25 -9.94 -10.54
CA GLN A 118 -14.60 -8.79 -11.38
C GLN A 118 -13.71 -7.59 -11.14
N ALA A 119 -13.07 -7.49 -9.98
CA ALA A 119 -12.14 -6.43 -9.64
C ALA A 119 -11.05 -6.93 -8.69
N MET A 120 -9.83 -6.42 -8.85
CA MET A 120 -8.79 -6.49 -7.86
C MET A 120 -8.80 -5.19 -7.04
N THR A 121 -8.63 -5.29 -5.73
CA THR A 121 -8.62 -4.13 -4.84
C THR A 121 -7.38 -4.12 -3.96
N THR A 122 -6.75 -2.98 -3.93
CA THR A 122 -5.68 -2.56 -3.02
C THR A 122 -5.45 -1.05 -3.22
N ASP A 123 -4.32 -0.54 -2.75
CA ASP A 123 -3.99 0.88 -2.81
C ASP A 123 -3.75 1.36 -4.24
N ASN A 124 -4.21 2.56 -4.53
CA ASN A 124 -4.23 3.16 -5.85
C ASN A 124 -2.85 3.20 -6.56
N GLY A 125 -1.77 3.47 -5.81
CA GLY A 125 -0.42 3.49 -6.38
C GLY A 125 0.03 2.12 -6.92
N LEU A 126 -0.29 1.02 -6.19
CA LEU A 126 -0.03 -0.35 -6.65
C LEU A 126 -0.85 -0.69 -7.89
N LEU A 127 -2.15 -0.39 -7.86
CA LEU A 127 -3.04 -0.66 -8.99
C LEU A 127 -2.66 0.14 -10.24
N ALA A 128 -2.25 1.40 -10.06
CA ALA A 128 -1.77 2.24 -11.16
C ALA A 128 -0.49 1.67 -11.79
N GLY A 129 0.45 1.17 -10.98
CA GLY A 129 1.63 0.47 -11.47
C GLY A 129 1.26 -0.75 -12.31
N ILE A 130 0.35 -1.60 -11.81
CA ILE A 130 -0.12 -2.78 -12.56
C ILE A 130 -0.80 -2.36 -13.88
N ALA A 131 -1.67 -1.34 -13.85
CA ALA A 131 -2.37 -0.87 -15.04
C ALA A 131 -1.41 -0.27 -16.09
N SER A 132 -0.38 0.45 -15.66
CA SER A 132 0.61 1.04 -16.57
C SER A 132 1.40 0.01 -17.38
N GLU A 133 1.62 -1.16 -16.80
CA GLU A 133 2.35 -2.26 -17.44
C GLU A 133 1.43 -3.23 -18.20
N ASN A 134 0.11 -3.14 -18.02
CA ASN A 134 -0.84 -4.09 -18.56
C ASN A 134 -2.01 -3.39 -19.25
N LYS A 135 -1.97 -3.31 -20.58
CA LYS A 135 -3.08 -2.77 -21.38
C LYS A 135 -4.36 -3.59 -21.18
N GLY A 136 -5.52 -2.94 -21.27
CA GLY A 136 -6.83 -3.56 -21.10
C GLY A 136 -7.36 -3.57 -19.68
N TYR A 137 -6.68 -2.83 -18.76
CA TYR A 137 -7.09 -2.65 -17.37
C TYR A 137 -7.08 -1.17 -17.00
N LYS A 138 -8.03 -0.78 -16.15
CA LYS A 138 -8.18 0.60 -15.65
C LYS A 138 -8.56 0.64 -14.18
N LEU A 139 -8.21 1.74 -13.52
CA LEU A 139 -8.71 2.07 -12.19
C LEU A 139 -10.09 2.72 -12.31
N VAL A 140 -10.98 2.40 -11.38
CA VAL A 140 -12.32 2.97 -11.33
C VAL A 140 -12.72 3.35 -9.90
N GLY A 141 -13.65 4.31 -9.78
CA GLY A 141 -14.27 4.70 -8.52
C GLY A 141 -13.45 5.62 -7.63
N GLY A 142 -12.31 6.12 -8.11
CA GLY A 142 -11.40 6.91 -7.27
C GLY A 142 -10.88 6.08 -6.08
N THR A 143 -10.59 6.75 -4.97
CA THR A 143 -10.22 6.09 -3.71
C THR A 143 -11.43 6.05 -2.76
N TYR A 144 -11.67 4.89 -2.13
CA TYR A 144 -12.78 4.73 -1.18
C TYR A 144 -12.34 4.63 0.28
N THR A 145 -11.01 4.69 0.53
CA THR A 145 -10.41 4.75 1.87
C THR A 145 -9.27 5.77 1.92
N SER A 146 -8.77 6.03 3.12
CA SER A 146 -7.51 6.73 3.37
C SER A 146 -6.55 5.78 4.07
N GLU A 147 -5.36 5.57 3.48
CA GLU A 147 -4.38 4.60 3.91
C GLU A 147 -3.03 5.30 4.20
N PRO A 148 -2.87 5.89 5.40
CA PRO A 148 -1.59 6.50 5.79
C PRO A 148 -0.53 5.43 6.02
N TYR A 149 0.59 5.49 5.29
CA TYR A 149 1.71 4.57 5.45
C TYR A 149 2.69 5.04 6.51
N GLY A 150 3.11 4.11 7.36
CA GLY A 150 4.21 4.30 8.29
C GLY A 150 5.30 3.25 8.10
N ILE A 151 6.53 3.63 8.45
CA ILE A 151 7.63 2.69 8.59
C ILE A 151 7.48 2.00 9.94
N ALA A 152 7.43 0.67 9.95
CA ALA A 152 7.27 -0.08 11.18
C ALA A 152 8.60 -0.63 11.67
N VAL A 153 8.82 -0.53 12.96
CA VAL A 153 9.94 -1.13 13.70
C VAL A 153 9.39 -2.04 14.81
N GLU A 154 10.24 -2.85 15.42
CA GLU A 154 9.84 -3.71 16.53
C GLU A 154 9.12 -2.92 17.62
N LYS A 155 8.15 -3.55 18.25
CA LYS A 155 7.33 -2.92 19.29
C LYS A 155 8.19 -2.43 20.45
N GLY A 156 8.05 -1.12 20.79
CA GLY A 156 8.81 -0.47 21.85
C GLY A 156 10.12 0.21 21.39
N GLN A 157 10.56 0.02 20.16
CA GLN A 157 11.74 0.66 19.57
C GLN A 157 11.45 2.14 19.20
N THR A 158 11.05 2.94 20.20
CA THR A 158 10.66 4.35 20.01
C THR A 158 11.82 5.21 19.54
N ASP A 159 13.02 5.00 20.08
CA ASP A 159 14.20 5.77 19.67
C ASP A 159 14.55 5.54 18.19
N PHE A 160 14.38 4.30 17.70
CA PHE A 160 14.59 3.99 16.29
C PHE A 160 13.52 4.64 15.41
N ALA A 161 12.26 4.59 15.82
CA ALA A 161 11.17 5.29 15.12
C ALA A 161 11.41 6.81 15.07
N ASP A 162 11.91 7.42 16.17
CA ASP A 162 12.24 8.84 16.21
C ASP A 162 13.40 9.22 15.30
N HIS A 163 14.42 8.35 15.16
CA HIS A 163 15.48 8.55 14.18
C HIS A 163 14.97 8.48 12.74
N ILE A 164 14.03 7.56 12.46
CA ILE A 164 13.35 7.48 11.17
C ILE A 164 12.56 8.76 10.90
N ASN A 165 11.80 9.27 11.89
CA ASN A 165 11.03 10.49 11.76
C ASN A 165 11.92 11.71 11.47
N LYS A 166 13.05 11.85 12.16
CA LYS A 166 14.05 12.90 11.87
C LYS A 166 14.54 12.81 10.43
N ALA A 167 14.90 11.61 9.96
CA ALA A 167 15.36 11.41 8.58
C ALA A 167 14.27 11.75 7.54
N LEU A 168 13.02 11.35 7.78
CA LEU A 168 11.88 11.69 6.93
C LEU A 168 11.67 13.21 6.85
N ASN A 169 11.71 13.90 7.99
CA ASN A 169 11.58 15.35 8.06
C ASN A 169 12.71 16.07 7.32
N GLU A 170 13.94 15.59 7.41
CA GLU A 170 15.06 16.14 6.65
C GLU A 170 14.89 15.94 5.14
N LEU A 171 14.43 14.76 4.70
CA LEU A 171 14.13 14.48 3.29
C LEU A 171 13.01 15.37 2.75
N LYS A 172 12.00 15.68 3.56
CA LYS A 172 10.95 16.65 3.22
C LYS A 172 11.53 18.06 3.09
N LYS A 173 12.30 18.51 4.09
CA LYS A 173 12.90 19.86 4.13
C LYS A 173 13.88 20.14 2.99
N ASN A 174 14.70 19.17 2.59
CA ASN A 174 15.71 19.34 1.54
C ASN A 174 15.19 19.07 0.12
N GLY A 175 13.87 18.83 -0.02
CA GLY A 175 13.21 18.60 -1.30
C GLY A 175 13.46 17.21 -1.91
N THR A 176 14.18 16.32 -1.22
CA THR A 176 14.43 14.96 -1.73
C THR A 176 13.13 14.16 -1.79
N TYR A 177 12.27 14.32 -0.80
CA TYR A 177 10.96 13.66 -0.75
C TYR A 177 10.12 14.07 -1.97
N HIS A 178 10.00 15.37 -2.27
CA HIS A 178 9.31 15.87 -3.46
C HIS A 178 9.87 15.27 -4.76
N ARG A 179 11.20 15.27 -4.93
CA ARG A 179 11.84 14.68 -6.13
C ARG A 179 11.52 13.19 -6.30
N LEU A 180 11.42 12.45 -5.19
CA LEU A 180 11.03 11.04 -5.24
C LEU A 180 9.56 10.86 -5.64
N LEU A 181 8.66 11.70 -5.11
CA LEU A 181 7.24 11.67 -5.54
C LEU A 181 7.10 11.96 -7.03
N VAL A 182 7.75 13.02 -7.52
CA VAL A 182 7.76 13.34 -8.96
C VAL A 182 8.33 12.17 -9.77
N LYS A 183 9.47 11.65 -9.38
CA LYS A 183 10.12 10.54 -10.11
C LYS A 183 9.21 9.34 -10.31
N TRP A 184 8.40 8.99 -9.31
CA TRP A 184 7.65 7.73 -9.30
C TRP A 184 6.17 7.87 -9.59
N PHE A 185 5.59 9.06 -9.42
CA PHE A 185 4.15 9.27 -9.50
C PHE A 185 3.72 10.38 -10.46
N ASP A 186 4.66 11.14 -11.05
CA ASP A 186 4.31 12.15 -12.03
C ASP A 186 3.71 11.50 -13.29
N GLY A 187 2.60 12.07 -13.76
CA GLY A 187 1.88 11.57 -14.93
C GLY A 187 1.03 10.31 -14.68
N ILE A 188 0.97 9.78 -13.46
CA ILE A 188 0.09 8.65 -13.14
C ILE A 188 -1.35 9.16 -12.98
N PRO A 189 -2.31 8.67 -13.81
CA PRO A 189 -3.70 9.10 -13.73
C PRO A 189 -4.30 8.88 -12.33
N GLY A 190 -4.95 9.91 -11.79
CA GLY A 190 -5.59 9.86 -10.47
C GLY A 190 -4.63 10.05 -9.30
N PHE A 191 -3.37 10.40 -9.54
CA PHE A 191 -2.39 10.70 -8.51
C PHE A 191 -2.10 12.21 -8.43
N ASN A 192 -2.29 12.81 -7.25
CA ASN A 192 -2.00 14.22 -7.01
C ASN A 192 -0.84 14.34 -6.01
N ILE A 193 0.36 14.68 -6.52
CA ILE A 193 1.58 14.79 -5.71
C ILE A 193 1.40 15.80 -4.57
N LYS A 194 0.73 16.94 -4.83
CA LYS A 194 0.51 17.98 -3.80
C LYS A 194 -0.37 17.47 -2.64
N GLU A 195 -1.36 16.64 -2.92
CA GLU A 195 -2.20 16.04 -1.89
C GLU A 195 -1.41 15.06 -1.02
N VAL A 196 -0.53 14.29 -1.63
CA VAL A 196 0.34 13.34 -0.92
C VAL A 196 1.39 14.07 -0.08
N GLU A 197 1.96 15.18 -0.55
CA GLU A 197 2.94 15.97 0.20
C GLU A 197 2.35 16.62 1.45
N ASN A 198 1.08 16.98 1.41
CA ASN A 198 0.38 17.70 2.48
C ASN A 198 -0.39 16.76 3.43
N SER A 199 -0.29 15.46 3.24
CA SER A 199 -1.02 14.45 4.02
C SER A 199 -0.26 13.91 5.25
#